data_8b13d22f6c1c51ac641ad84685e913bc
#
_entry.id   8b13d22f6c1c51ac641ad84685e913bc
#
_cell.length_a   1.000
_cell.length_b   1.000
_cell.length_c   1.000
_cell.angle_alpha   90.00
_cell.angle_beta   90.00
_cell.angle_gamma   90.00
#
_symmetry.space_group_name_H-M   'P 1'
#
loop_
_entity.id
_entity.type
_entity.pdbx_description
1 polymer ?
#
loop_
_entity_poly.entity_id
_entity_poly.type
_entity_poly.pdbx_seq_one_letter_code
_entity_poly.pdbx_strand_id
1 'polypeptide(L)'
;MFVNIVVFRIWRGSSLVNTFPWKSHKTFQRAISISARDKFYFSDINQAENKVAVSQKTDWNKTMSEAEKIVGYPTSFLSLRWLLSDEIANVALHLRKLVGSNHPVLKTAKSIIYNGRNTQAFGLILLLISKAAGHLNAKPIEEDKAAGVLHSQRALAEITEMIRTSNLIHRGLVNINTKDTGSLESSELNNITFGNKIALLCGDYLLSNSCTEMAALKNQDLLLLISAAVRDLCQAEFVSRRDNQNFPIPSIPPEDRTGYALREWTLLNTYGAGSLLGKSCQSTLKIAGHSKEIEEKGYEFGKHLALAWQASLDLGLCINKDKEILQNLCAAPIMFHVEHDPSILVELDKGLESVENVDYLKVLEIVAAGPGIGLTKELVKQHSQKAMEILSVFKESDARKALSNIIVAIGDF
;
A
#
# COMPACT_ATOMS: atom_id res chain seq x y z
N MET A 1 7.90 21.60 13.00
CA MET A 1 7.81 22.09 14.39
C MET A 1 6.59 21.55 15.15
N PHE A 2 5.56 21.01 14.51
CA PHE A 2 4.36 20.46 15.18
C PHE A 2 4.48 18.99 15.60
N VAL A 3 5.30 18.19 14.95
CA VAL A 3 5.46 16.74 15.25
C VAL A 3 6.20 16.49 16.58
N ASN A 4 7.04 17.42 17.04
CA ASN A 4 7.78 17.29 18.31
C ASN A 4 6.94 17.54 19.57
N ILE A 5 5.72 18.06 19.47
CA ILE A 5 4.89 18.39 20.64
C ILE A 5 4.01 17.22 21.06
N VAL A 6 3.62 16.35 20.14
CA VAL A 6 2.73 15.21 20.43
C VAL A 6 3.49 14.05 21.11
N VAL A 7 4.74 13.80 20.70
CA VAL A 7 5.53 12.68 21.24
C VAL A 7 6.03 12.98 22.67
N PHE A 8 6.26 14.24 23.05
CA PHE A 8 6.82 14.61 24.37
C PHE A 8 5.79 14.69 25.51
N ARG A 9 4.48 14.72 25.21
CA ARG A 9 3.43 14.79 26.26
C ARG A 9 2.93 13.42 26.73
N ILE A 10 3.22 12.35 26.03
CA ILE A 10 2.79 10.97 26.37
C ILE A 10 3.71 10.33 27.42
N TRP A 11 4.91 10.89 27.66
CA TRP A 11 5.91 10.29 28.56
C TRP A 11 5.79 10.67 30.03
N ARG A 12 4.78 11.44 30.45
CA ARG A 12 4.55 11.80 31.88
C ARG A 12 3.09 11.58 32.28
N GLY A 13 2.63 10.33 32.35
CA GLY A 13 1.31 10.02 32.88
C GLY A 13 1.17 8.54 33.20
N SER A 14 1.41 8.24 34.47
CA SER A 14 1.34 6.92 35.11
C SER A 14 -0.02 6.26 35.04
N SER A 15 0.00 4.92 34.92
CA SER A 15 -0.90 3.94 35.54
C SER A 15 -2.41 4.14 35.37
N LEU A 16 -2.99 3.37 34.46
CA LEU A 16 -4.30 2.70 34.69
C LEU A 16 -4.45 1.58 33.64
N VAL A 17 -4.01 0.40 34.04
CA VAL A 17 -4.35 -0.85 33.36
C VAL A 17 -5.75 -1.21 33.85
N ASN A 18 -6.76 -1.06 33.01
CA ASN A 18 -8.04 -1.69 33.19
C ASN A 18 -8.29 -2.61 32.00
N THR A 19 -8.24 -3.90 32.34
CA THR A 19 -8.68 -5.02 31.53
C THR A 19 -10.17 -4.87 31.16
N PHE A 20 -10.45 -4.68 29.87
CA PHE A 20 -11.82 -4.77 29.37
C PHE A 20 -12.14 -6.20 28.93
N PRO A 21 -13.26 -6.77 29.37
CA PRO A 21 -13.67 -8.12 29.00
C PRO A 21 -14.33 -8.13 27.61
N TRP A 22 -13.91 -9.05 26.78
CA TRP A 22 -14.52 -9.39 25.49
C TRP A 22 -15.99 -9.84 25.65
N LYS A 23 -16.93 -9.04 25.22
CA LYS A 23 -18.34 -9.42 24.92
C LYS A 23 -18.64 -8.72 23.57
N SER A 24 -18.92 -9.41 22.52
CA SER A 24 -20.01 -10.22 22.14
C SER A 24 -19.98 -10.59 20.64
N HIS A 25 -20.08 -11.86 20.35
CA HIS A 25 -20.32 -12.45 19.01
C HIS A 25 -21.62 -11.99 18.33
N LYS A 26 -22.52 -11.33 19.05
CA LYS A 26 -23.86 -10.94 18.55
C LYS A 26 -23.87 -9.65 17.71
N THR A 27 -22.93 -8.74 17.93
CA THR A 27 -22.85 -7.48 17.17
C THR A 27 -22.34 -7.71 15.76
N PHE A 28 -21.45 -8.71 15.59
CA PHE A 28 -20.89 -9.11 14.29
C PHE A 28 -21.96 -9.69 13.35
N GLN A 29 -22.91 -10.50 13.88
CA GLN A 29 -24.02 -11.04 13.07
C GLN A 29 -25.02 -9.96 12.64
N ARG A 30 -25.20 -8.88 13.41
CA ARG A 30 -26.08 -7.76 13.02
C ARG A 30 -25.47 -6.89 11.92
N ALA A 31 -24.16 -6.66 11.91
CA ALA A 31 -23.48 -5.95 10.85
C ALA A 31 -23.56 -6.72 9.50
N ILE A 32 -23.45 -8.06 9.53
CA ILE A 32 -23.59 -8.91 8.34
C ILE A 32 -25.05 -8.93 7.83
N SER A 33 -26.06 -8.86 8.71
CA SER A 33 -27.47 -8.87 8.28
C SER A 33 -27.93 -7.57 7.61
N ILE A 34 -27.26 -6.44 7.90
CA ILE A 34 -27.50 -5.16 7.22
C ILE A 34 -26.90 -5.18 5.80
N SER A 35 -25.78 -5.88 5.61
CA SER A 35 -25.12 -6.09 4.30
C SER A 35 -25.96 -6.92 3.31
N ALA A 36 -26.88 -7.76 3.79
CA ALA A 36 -27.68 -8.64 2.92
C ALA A 36 -28.76 -7.89 2.13
N ARG A 37 -29.21 -6.72 2.58
CA ARG A 37 -30.19 -5.88 1.85
C ARG A 37 -29.56 -5.02 0.77
N ASP A 38 -28.30 -4.68 0.90
CA ASP A 38 -27.56 -3.86 -0.08
C ASP A 38 -26.97 -4.71 -1.25
N LYS A 39 -27.07 -6.05 -1.18
CA LYS A 39 -26.60 -6.94 -2.27
C LYS A 39 -27.35 -6.73 -3.61
N PHE A 40 -28.55 -6.22 -3.58
CA PHE A 40 -29.33 -5.97 -4.81
C PHE A 40 -28.84 -4.73 -5.59
N TYR A 41 -28.23 -3.73 -4.94
CA TYR A 41 -27.73 -2.54 -5.62
C TYR A 41 -26.32 -2.74 -6.22
N PHE A 42 -25.56 -3.74 -5.72
CA PHE A 42 -24.21 -4.01 -6.17
C PHE A 42 -24.09 -5.06 -7.31
N SER A 43 -25.16 -5.85 -7.54
CA SER A 43 -25.15 -6.87 -8.60
C SER A 43 -25.15 -6.27 -10.01
N ASP A 44 -25.77 -5.11 -10.19
CA ASP A 44 -25.92 -4.50 -11.52
C ASP A 44 -24.64 -3.78 -12.00
N ILE A 45 -23.81 -3.30 -11.06
CA ILE A 45 -22.51 -2.67 -11.38
C ILE A 45 -21.49 -3.73 -11.80
N ASN A 46 -21.53 -4.93 -11.19
CA ASN A 46 -20.60 -6.01 -11.52
C ASN A 46 -20.86 -6.68 -12.88
N GLN A 47 -22.06 -6.56 -13.45
CA GLN A 47 -22.35 -7.17 -14.77
C GLN A 47 -21.84 -6.35 -15.95
N ALA A 48 -21.66 -5.05 -15.79
CA ALA A 48 -21.14 -4.18 -16.87
C ALA A 48 -19.61 -4.26 -16.99
N GLU A 49 -18.87 -4.45 -15.89
CA GLU A 49 -17.40 -4.52 -15.89
C GLU A 49 -16.84 -5.90 -16.25
N ASN A 50 -17.63 -6.97 -16.15
CA ASN A 50 -17.14 -8.36 -16.34
C ASN A 50 -16.97 -8.83 -17.80
N LYS A 51 -17.27 -8.03 -18.81
CA LYS A 51 -17.24 -8.51 -20.22
C LYS A 51 -15.93 -8.26 -20.98
N VAL A 52 -14.96 -7.51 -20.45
CA VAL A 52 -13.75 -7.14 -21.21
C VAL A 52 -12.43 -7.67 -20.62
N ALA A 53 -12.41 -8.25 -19.41
CA ALA A 53 -11.17 -8.57 -18.69
C ALA A 53 -11.01 -10.06 -18.28
N VAL A 54 -11.57 -11.01 -19.02
CA VAL A 54 -11.76 -12.41 -18.54
C VAL A 54 -10.49 -13.28 -18.54
N SER A 55 -9.39 -12.94 -19.24
CA SER A 55 -8.29 -13.91 -19.42
C SER A 55 -7.09 -13.77 -18.46
N GLN A 56 -6.82 -12.61 -17.89
CA GLN A 56 -5.63 -12.40 -17.02
C GLN A 56 -5.96 -12.18 -15.52
N LYS A 57 -7.18 -11.78 -15.20
CA LYS A 57 -7.60 -11.56 -13.79
C LYS A 57 -7.75 -12.86 -12.97
N THR A 58 -7.90 -13.99 -13.61
CA THR A 58 -8.18 -15.28 -12.96
C THR A 58 -6.97 -15.80 -12.20
N ASP A 59 -5.78 -15.66 -12.73
CA ASP A 59 -4.57 -16.20 -12.11
C ASP A 59 -4.15 -15.43 -10.86
N TRP A 60 -4.20 -14.10 -10.88
CA TRP A 60 -3.85 -13.29 -9.72
C TRP A 60 -4.74 -13.55 -8.50
N ASN A 61 -6.06 -13.48 -8.68
CA ASN A 61 -7.01 -13.71 -7.59
C ASN A 61 -6.92 -15.16 -7.06
N LYS A 62 -6.69 -16.12 -7.94
CA LYS A 62 -6.44 -17.51 -7.56
C LYS A 62 -5.16 -17.64 -6.75
N THR A 63 -4.06 -17.05 -7.20
CA THR A 63 -2.76 -17.07 -6.51
C THR A 63 -2.86 -16.48 -5.12
N MET A 64 -3.54 -15.33 -4.97
CA MET A 64 -3.74 -14.69 -3.66
C MET A 64 -4.62 -15.53 -2.75
N SER A 65 -5.73 -16.10 -3.27
CA SER A 65 -6.61 -16.97 -2.49
C SER A 65 -5.92 -18.26 -2.04
N GLU A 66 -5.08 -18.86 -2.87
CA GLU A 66 -4.27 -20.04 -2.51
C GLU A 66 -3.24 -19.67 -1.43
N ALA A 67 -2.59 -18.52 -1.55
CA ALA A 67 -1.64 -18.03 -0.55
C ALA A 67 -2.32 -17.76 0.81
N GLU A 68 -3.51 -17.17 0.83
CA GLU A 68 -4.29 -16.98 2.07
C GLU A 68 -4.69 -18.30 2.74
N LYS A 69 -5.03 -19.33 1.96
CA LYS A 69 -5.32 -20.66 2.51
C LYS A 69 -4.09 -21.30 3.18
N ILE A 70 -2.90 -21.09 2.64
CA ILE A 70 -1.65 -21.59 3.23
C ILE A 70 -1.37 -20.96 4.59
N VAL A 71 -1.65 -19.68 4.72
CA VAL A 71 -1.52 -18.94 5.99
C VAL A 71 -2.63 -19.31 6.97
N GLY A 72 -3.78 -19.78 6.47
CA GLY A 72 -4.94 -20.11 7.30
C GLY A 72 -5.64 -18.91 7.93
N TYR A 73 -5.37 -17.70 7.42
CA TYR A 73 -5.89 -16.45 7.94
C TYR A 73 -6.29 -15.51 6.78
N PRO A 74 -7.51 -14.96 6.77
CA PRO A 74 -7.96 -14.07 5.72
C PRO A 74 -7.28 -12.70 5.85
N THR A 75 -6.14 -12.54 5.17
CA THR A 75 -5.31 -11.33 5.26
C THR A 75 -5.92 -10.13 4.56
N SER A 76 -6.80 -10.38 3.57
CA SER A 76 -7.60 -9.35 2.90
C SER A 76 -8.48 -8.52 3.85
N PHE A 77 -8.77 -9.04 5.05
CA PHE A 77 -9.54 -8.33 6.09
C PHE A 77 -8.67 -7.68 7.18
N LEU A 78 -7.33 -7.79 7.13
CA LEU A 78 -6.47 -7.22 8.18
C LEU A 78 -6.69 -5.72 8.34
N SER A 79 -6.69 -4.97 7.24
CA SER A 79 -6.97 -3.53 7.26
C SER A 79 -8.42 -3.21 7.58
N LEU A 80 -9.39 -4.04 7.13
CA LEU A 80 -10.82 -3.84 7.39
C LEU A 80 -11.21 -4.15 8.82
N ARG A 81 -10.56 -5.11 9.48
CA ARG A 81 -10.85 -5.46 10.89
C ARG A 81 -10.74 -4.26 11.80
N TRP A 82 -9.72 -3.42 11.60
CA TRP A 82 -9.52 -2.19 12.37
C TRP A 82 -10.48 -1.08 11.96
N LEU A 83 -10.85 -0.99 10.68
CA LEU A 83 -11.87 -0.05 10.19
C LEU A 83 -13.30 -0.43 10.61
N LEU A 84 -13.54 -1.69 10.98
CA LEU A 84 -14.83 -2.20 11.45
C LEU A 84 -14.91 -2.32 12.99
N SER A 85 -13.91 -1.83 13.72
CA SER A 85 -13.99 -1.72 15.18
C SER A 85 -15.17 -0.81 15.60
N ASP A 86 -15.76 -1.06 16.76
CA ASP A 86 -16.93 -0.32 17.23
C ASP A 86 -16.69 1.21 17.31
N GLU A 87 -15.45 1.62 17.56
CA GLU A 87 -15.05 3.04 17.58
C GLU A 87 -15.12 3.68 16.18
N ILE A 88 -14.91 2.90 15.13
CA ILE A 88 -14.95 3.39 13.74
C ILE A 88 -16.27 3.02 13.04
N ALA A 89 -17.17 2.27 13.65
CA ALA A 89 -18.49 1.97 13.05
C ALA A 89 -19.21 3.27 12.61
N ASN A 90 -19.01 4.36 13.35
CA ASN A 90 -19.47 5.69 12.97
C ASN A 90 -18.79 6.25 11.72
N VAL A 91 -17.56 5.84 11.38
CA VAL A 91 -16.87 6.26 10.15
C VAL A 91 -17.60 5.74 8.92
N ALA A 92 -18.10 4.50 8.95
CA ALA A 92 -18.89 3.95 7.86
C ALA A 92 -20.18 4.77 7.63
N LEU A 93 -20.81 5.27 8.71
CA LEU A 93 -21.96 6.18 8.61
C LEU A 93 -21.57 7.54 8.01
N HIS A 94 -20.37 8.04 8.32
CA HIS A 94 -19.87 9.28 7.76
C HIS A 94 -19.43 9.14 6.31
N LEU A 95 -18.79 8.01 5.93
CA LEU A 95 -18.49 7.70 4.54
C LEU A 95 -19.74 7.60 3.68
N ARG A 96 -20.88 7.15 4.24
CA ARG A 96 -22.18 7.16 3.56
C ARG A 96 -22.61 8.57 3.11
N LYS A 97 -22.27 9.61 3.84
CA LYS A 97 -22.58 11.00 3.47
C LYS A 97 -21.77 11.48 2.28
N LEU A 98 -20.62 10.85 2.01
CA LEU A 98 -19.77 11.14 0.86
C LEU A 98 -20.17 10.31 -0.38
N VAL A 99 -21.08 9.32 -0.25
CA VAL A 99 -21.58 8.55 -1.39
C VAL A 99 -22.27 9.50 -2.37
N GLY A 100 -21.76 9.54 -3.60
CA GLY A 100 -22.18 10.51 -4.62
C GLY A 100 -21.26 11.71 -4.78
N SER A 101 -20.26 11.90 -3.90
CA SER A 101 -19.17 12.86 -4.09
C SER A 101 -17.99 12.18 -4.79
N ASN A 102 -17.14 12.98 -5.46
CA ASN A 102 -15.92 12.49 -6.10
C ASN A 102 -14.70 12.46 -5.16
N HIS A 103 -14.91 12.47 -3.83
CA HIS A 103 -13.80 12.56 -2.89
C HIS A 103 -12.87 11.33 -2.99
N PRO A 104 -11.53 11.51 -3.14
CA PRO A 104 -10.55 10.41 -3.32
C PRO A 104 -10.57 9.36 -2.23
N VAL A 105 -10.95 9.71 -0.99
CA VAL A 105 -11.07 8.75 0.12
C VAL A 105 -12.05 7.60 -0.17
N LEU A 106 -13.07 7.85 -1.01
CA LEU A 106 -13.99 6.81 -1.45
C LEU A 106 -13.34 5.85 -2.46
N LYS A 107 -12.49 6.37 -3.36
CA LYS A 107 -11.70 5.55 -4.28
C LYS A 107 -10.71 4.68 -3.49
N THR A 108 -10.02 5.24 -2.51
CA THR A 108 -9.13 4.51 -1.60
C THR A 108 -9.87 3.42 -0.83
N ALA A 109 -11.02 3.74 -0.24
CA ALA A 109 -11.85 2.75 0.47
C ALA A 109 -12.31 1.63 -0.47
N LYS A 110 -12.74 1.96 -1.69
CA LYS A 110 -13.13 0.98 -2.71
C LYS A 110 -11.94 0.08 -3.08
N SER A 111 -10.76 0.61 -3.28
CA SER A 111 -9.57 -0.16 -3.64
C SER A 111 -9.13 -1.11 -2.52
N ILE A 112 -9.24 -0.69 -1.26
CA ILE A 112 -8.95 -1.52 -0.09
C ILE A 112 -9.95 -2.69 0.03
N ILE A 113 -11.24 -2.44 -0.25
CA ILE A 113 -12.30 -3.42 -0.09
C ILE A 113 -12.31 -4.45 -1.24
N TYR A 114 -12.10 -4.01 -2.48
CA TYR A 114 -12.29 -4.85 -3.66
C TYR A 114 -11.00 -5.51 -4.20
N ASN A 115 -9.91 -5.51 -3.43
CA ASN A 115 -8.68 -6.28 -3.71
C ASN A 115 -8.38 -6.48 -5.21
N GLY A 116 -8.22 -5.40 -5.96
CA GLY A 116 -7.69 -5.48 -7.32
C GLY A 116 -6.15 -5.71 -7.28
N ARG A 117 -5.53 -5.96 -8.41
CA ARG A 117 -4.05 -6.02 -8.56
C ARG A 117 -3.34 -4.80 -7.96
N ASN A 118 -4.07 -3.68 -7.83
CA ASN A 118 -3.56 -2.42 -7.30
C ASN A 118 -3.36 -2.41 -5.76
N THR A 119 -3.83 -3.44 -5.05
CA THR A 119 -3.71 -3.49 -3.59
C THR A 119 -2.64 -4.50 -3.21
N GLN A 120 -1.48 -4.01 -2.80
CA GLN A 120 -0.38 -4.84 -2.29
C GLN A 120 -0.77 -5.39 -0.92
N ALA A 121 -0.70 -6.70 -0.73
CA ALA A 121 -1.06 -7.38 0.52
C ALA A 121 0.20 -7.62 1.38
N PHE A 122 0.68 -6.58 2.06
CA PHE A 122 1.92 -6.66 2.83
C PHE A 122 1.81 -7.65 4.00
N GLY A 123 0.69 -7.66 4.69
CA GLY A 123 0.46 -8.59 5.80
C GLY A 123 0.50 -10.05 5.36
N LEU A 124 -0.05 -10.39 4.19
CA LEU A 124 0.05 -11.74 3.62
C LEU A 124 1.50 -12.13 3.33
N ILE A 125 2.26 -11.22 2.71
CA ILE A 125 3.69 -11.45 2.43
C ILE A 125 4.47 -11.70 3.73
N LEU A 126 4.20 -10.90 4.78
CA LEU A 126 4.86 -11.08 6.07
C LEU A 126 4.55 -12.43 6.70
N LEU A 127 3.31 -12.88 6.66
CA LEU A 127 2.92 -14.18 7.21
C LEU A 127 3.51 -15.33 6.40
N LEU A 128 3.57 -15.19 5.07
CA LEU A 128 4.20 -16.19 4.21
C LEU A 128 5.71 -16.29 4.43
N ILE A 129 6.43 -15.16 4.52
CA ILE A 129 7.88 -15.19 4.78
C ILE A 129 8.18 -15.71 6.19
N SER A 130 7.35 -15.37 7.19
CA SER A 130 7.45 -15.92 8.54
C SER A 130 7.33 -17.44 8.54
N LYS A 131 6.34 -17.95 7.81
CA LYS A 131 6.09 -19.41 7.69
C LYS A 131 7.16 -20.12 6.87
N ALA A 132 7.68 -19.48 5.81
CA ALA A 132 8.74 -20.06 4.98
C ALA A 132 10.08 -20.14 5.73
N ALA A 133 10.40 -19.12 6.53
CA ALA A 133 11.63 -19.09 7.33
C ALA A 133 11.55 -19.93 8.60
N GLY A 134 10.34 -20.09 9.16
CA GLY A 134 10.14 -20.73 10.47
C GLY A 134 10.70 -19.89 11.62
N HIS A 135 10.74 -20.46 12.81
CA HIS A 135 11.30 -19.82 14.01
C HIS A 135 12.32 -20.76 14.68
N LEU A 136 13.37 -20.16 15.27
CA LEU A 136 14.48 -20.94 15.80
C LEU A 136 14.34 -21.26 17.30
N ASN A 137 13.77 -20.36 18.10
CA ASN A 137 13.79 -20.44 19.55
C ASN A 137 12.45 -20.15 20.25
N ALA A 138 11.31 -20.27 19.55
CA ALA A 138 10.03 -19.95 20.15
C ALA A 138 9.54 -21.01 21.13
N LYS A 139 8.97 -20.55 22.26
CA LYS A 139 8.21 -21.42 23.15
C LYS A 139 6.89 -21.80 22.46
N PRO A 140 6.37 -23.04 22.67
CA PRO A 140 5.11 -23.49 22.03
C PRO A 140 3.90 -22.57 22.30
N ILE A 141 3.95 -21.79 23.38
CA ILE A 141 2.89 -20.86 23.79
C ILE A 141 2.86 -19.59 22.93
N GLU A 142 3.97 -19.27 22.24
CA GLU A 142 4.11 -18.08 21.40
C GLU A 142 3.65 -18.31 19.96
N GLU A 143 3.39 -19.59 19.59
CA GLU A 143 2.96 -19.96 18.26
C GLU A 143 1.44 -19.75 18.07
N ASP A 144 1.05 -18.96 17.07
CA ASP A 144 -0.33 -18.92 16.58
C ASP A 144 -0.59 -20.18 15.73
N LYS A 145 -1.19 -21.19 16.34
CA LYS A 145 -1.47 -22.48 15.69
C LYS A 145 -2.34 -22.34 14.44
N ALA A 146 -3.16 -21.31 14.34
CA ALA A 146 -4.02 -21.10 13.17
C ALA A 146 -3.22 -20.64 11.96
N ALA A 147 -2.26 -19.73 12.19
CA ALA A 147 -1.41 -19.20 11.13
C ALA A 147 -0.09 -19.97 10.94
N GLY A 148 0.34 -20.77 11.95
CA GLY A 148 1.64 -21.44 11.96
C GLY A 148 2.83 -20.48 12.01
N VAL A 149 2.66 -19.36 12.70
CA VAL A 149 3.65 -18.30 12.93
C VAL A 149 3.57 -17.83 14.38
N LEU A 150 4.51 -17.00 14.83
CA LEU A 150 4.46 -16.42 16.18
C LEU A 150 3.35 -15.37 16.30
N HIS A 151 2.74 -15.23 17.48
CA HIS A 151 1.77 -14.18 17.76
C HIS A 151 2.33 -12.78 17.50
N SER A 152 3.61 -12.56 17.82
CA SER A 152 4.32 -11.31 17.54
C SER A 152 4.54 -11.05 16.05
N GLN A 153 4.76 -12.09 15.23
CA GLN A 153 4.85 -11.96 13.77
C GLN A 153 3.48 -11.63 13.17
N ARG A 154 2.41 -12.23 13.68
CA ARG A 154 1.05 -11.89 13.28
C ARG A 154 0.70 -10.44 13.65
N ALA A 155 0.99 -10.01 14.88
CA ALA A 155 0.78 -8.64 15.29
C ALA A 155 1.57 -7.67 14.39
N LEU A 156 2.81 -7.99 14.02
CA LEU A 156 3.60 -7.18 13.10
C LEU A 156 2.97 -7.11 11.69
N ALA A 157 2.36 -8.17 11.20
CA ALA A 157 1.64 -8.15 9.93
C ALA A 157 0.43 -7.20 9.99
N GLU A 158 -0.35 -7.24 11.08
CA GLU A 158 -1.46 -6.32 11.34
C GLU A 158 -0.97 -4.86 11.43
N ILE A 159 0.11 -4.60 12.17
CA ILE A 159 0.75 -3.28 12.30
C ILE A 159 1.17 -2.74 10.93
N THR A 160 1.81 -3.57 10.12
CA THR A 160 2.28 -3.17 8.77
C THR A 160 1.11 -2.77 7.88
N GLU A 161 0.00 -3.51 7.91
CA GLU A 161 -1.21 -3.17 7.16
C GLU A 161 -1.89 -1.90 7.69
N MET A 162 -1.91 -1.68 9.01
CA MET A 162 -2.43 -0.42 9.58
C MET A 162 -1.63 0.79 9.10
N ILE A 163 -0.29 0.72 9.15
CA ILE A 163 0.60 1.80 8.69
C ILE A 163 0.36 2.07 7.20
N ARG A 164 0.34 1.01 6.39
CA ARG A 164 0.11 1.11 4.95
C ARG A 164 -1.24 1.72 4.63
N THR A 165 -2.30 1.24 5.28
CA THR A 165 -3.67 1.74 5.08
C THR A 165 -3.80 3.20 5.52
N SER A 166 -3.19 3.57 6.66
CA SER A 166 -3.11 4.96 7.12
C SER A 166 -2.48 5.87 6.05
N ASN A 167 -1.32 5.46 5.51
CA ASN A 167 -0.63 6.22 4.46
C ASN A 167 -1.50 6.37 3.19
N LEU A 168 -2.19 5.32 2.76
CA LEU A 168 -3.09 5.37 1.60
C LEU A 168 -4.28 6.31 1.82
N ILE A 169 -4.82 6.34 3.04
CA ILE A 169 -5.92 7.23 3.41
C ILE A 169 -5.43 8.69 3.43
N HIS A 170 -4.26 8.97 4.03
CA HIS A 170 -3.68 10.32 4.06
C HIS A 170 -3.36 10.86 2.65
N ARG A 171 -2.92 10.01 1.75
CA ARG A 171 -2.72 10.40 0.33
C ARG A 171 -4.02 10.73 -0.42
N GLY A 172 -5.16 10.38 0.14
CA GLY A 172 -6.48 10.77 -0.37
C GLY A 172 -6.96 12.14 0.10
N LEU A 173 -6.15 12.92 0.82
CA LEU A 173 -6.47 14.30 1.18
C LEU A 173 -6.44 15.22 -0.05
N VAL A 174 -7.43 16.10 -0.15
CA VAL A 174 -7.55 17.08 -1.25
C VAL A 174 -7.13 18.45 -0.76
N ASN A 175 -6.15 19.08 -1.40
CA ASN A 175 -5.75 20.43 -1.12
C ASN A 175 -6.77 21.41 -1.73
N ILE A 176 -7.40 22.23 -0.89
CA ILE A 176 -8.38 23.25 -1.31
C ILE A 176 -7.61 24.55 -1.55
N ASN A 177 -7.53 24.97 -2.81
CA ASN A 177 -6.91 26.25 -3.17
C ASN A 177 -7.90 27.41 -3.02
N THR A 178 -7.41 28.59 -2.68
CA THR A 178 -8.23 29.81 -2.57
C THR A 178 -8.89 30.21 -3.89
N LYS A 179 -8.32 29.83 -5.03
CA LYS A 179 -8.89 30.03 -6.36
C LYS A 179 -10.15 29.17 -6.59
N ASP A 180 -10.15 27.95 -6.04
CA ASP A 180 -11.23 26.99 -6.21
C ASP A 180 -12.44 27.31 -5.34
N THR A 181 -12.22 28.01 -4.21
CA THR A 181 -13.31 28.44 -3.30
C THR A 181 -14.31 29.42 -3.92
N GLY A 182 -13.92 30.12 -4.98
CA GLY A 182 -14.80 31.01 -5.72
C GLY A 182 -15.60 30.35 -6.85
N SER A 183 -15.22 29.16 -7.28
CA SER A 183 -15.81 28.44 -8.41
C SER A 183 -16.63 27.21 -7.99
N LEU A 184 -16.40 26.67 -6.78
CA LEU A 184 -17.11 25.52 -6.25
C LEU A 184 -18.41 25.93 -5.56
N GLU A 185 -19.46 25.11 -5.73
CA GLU A 185 -20.67 25.27 -4.93
C GLU A 185 -20.37 25.03 -3.44
N SER A 186 -21.06 25.78 -2.56
CA SER A 186 -20.88 25.66 -1.10
C SER A 186 -21.11 24.23 -0.58
N SER A 187 -21.98 23.46 -1.24
CA SER A 187 -22.26 22.06 -0.92
C SER A 187 -21.05 21.15 -1.23
N GLU A 188 -20.38 21.38 -2.35
CA GLU A 188 -19.21 20.61 -2.80
C GLU A 188 -17.99 20.91 -1.92
N LEU A 189 -17.74 22.18 -1.61
CA LEU A 189 -16.68 22.60 -0.68
C LEU A 189 -16.88 21.96 0.71
N ASN A 190 -18.11 21.91 1.21
CA ASN A 190 -18.44 21.26 2.48
C ASN A 190 -18.17 19.74 2.42
N ASN A 191 -18.48 19.07 1.32
CA ASN A 191 -18.21 17.65 1.14
C ASN A 191 -16.71 17.35 1.10
N ILE A 192 -15.92 18.17 0.39
CA ILE A 192 -14.45 18.02 0.35
C ILE A 192 -13.85 18.23 1.73
N THR A 193 -14.24 19.32 2.42
CA THR A 193 -13.76 19.61 3.78
C THR A 193 -14.10 18.50 4.77
N PHE A 194 -15.32 17.98 4.69
CA PHE A 194 -15.77 16.88 5.52
C PHE A 194 -15.00 15.58 5.20
N GLY A 195 -14.80 15.27 3.91
CA GLY A 195 -14.02 14.13 3.46
C GLY A 195 -12.57 14.19 3.94
N ASN A 196 -11.92 15.35 3.85
CA ASN A 196 -10.58 15.57 4.37
C ASN A 196 -10.50 15.34 5.88
N LYS A 197 -11.49 15.85 6.64
CA LYS A 197 -11.54 15.61 8.09
C LYS A 197 -11.63 14.12 8.43
N ILE A 198 -12.47 13.39 7.72
CA ILE A 198 -12.61 11.94 7.93
C ILE A 198 -11.32 11.21 7.53
N ALA A 199 -10.72 11.53 6.38
CA ALA A 199 -9.47 10.92 5.92
C ALA A 199 -8.34 11.14 6.95
N LEU A 200 -8.15 12.38 7.41
CA LEU A 200 -7.12 12.70 8.40
C LEU A 200 -7.32 11.91 9.70
N LEU A 201 -8.52 11.97 10.29
CA LEU A 201 -8.79 11.32 11.57
C LEU A 201 -8.71 9.79 11.48
N CYS A 202 -9.16 9.18 10.38
CA CYS A 202 -9.05 7.73 10.17
C CYS A 202 -7.61 7.28 10.00
N GLY A 203 -6.82 8.02 9.21
CA GLY A 203 -5.41 7.73 9.03
C GLY A 203 -4.63 7.85 10.35
N ASP A 204 -4.86 8.93 11.12
CA ASP A 204 -4.22 9.14 12.42
C ASP A 204 -4.62 8.07 13.44
N TYR A 205 -5.88 7.63 13.43
CA TYR A 205 -6.34 6.55 14.30
C TYR A 205 -5.59 5.24 14.01
N LEU A 206 -5.48 4.84 12.73
CA LEU A 206 -4.74 3.65 12.35
C LEU A 206 -3.26 3.73 12.69
N LEU A 207 -2.64 4.90 12.47
CA LEU A 207 -1.24 5.12 12.80
C LEU A 207 -1.01 5.07 14.32
N SER A 208 -1.90 5.67 15.10
CA SER A 208 -1.83 5.65 16.57
C SER A 208 -2.01 4.24 17.13
N ASN A 209 -2.95 3.45 16.59
CA ASN A 209 -3.12 2.06 16.97
C ASN A 209 -1.89 1.22 16.60
N SER A 210 -1.29 1.44 15.43
CA SER A 210 -0.06 0.75 15.06
C SER A 210 1.09 1.03 16.05
N CYS A 211 1.19 2.26 16.57
CA CYS A 211 2.15 2.61 17.61
C CYS A 211 1.86 1.89 18.94
N THR A 212 0.59 1.77 19.33
CA THR A 212 0.18 1.06 20.54
C THR A 212 0.52 -0.42 20.46
N GLU A 213 0.14 -1.09 19.35
CA GLU A 213 0.45 -2.49 19.12
C GLU A 213 1.97 -2.74 19.02
N MET A 214 2.72 -1.82 18.38
CA MET A 214 4.17 -1.90 18.32
C MET A 214 4.81 -1.80 19.73
N ALA A 215 4.31 -0.92 20.59
CA ALA A 215 4.77 -0.79 21.97
C ALA A 215 4.46 -2.07 22.79
N ALA A 216 3.32 -2.73 22.50
CA ALA A 216 2.93 -3.98 23.16
C ALA A 216 3.87 -5.14 22.83
N LEU A 217 4.56 -5.13 21.68
CA LEU A 217 5.61 -6.10 21.34
C LEU A 217 6.86 -6.01 22.22
N LYS A 218 7.06 -4.90 22.94
CA LYS A 218 8.18 -4.68 23.88
C LYS A 218 9.57 -4.94 23.28
N ASN A 219 9.74 -4.66 22.00
CA ASN A 219 10.99 -4.88 21.28
C ASN A 219 11.47 -3.55 20.66
N GLN A 220 12.53 -2.97 21.25
CA GLN A 220 13.06 -1.67 20.85
C GLN A 220 13.62 -1.69 19.41
N ASP A 221 14.26 -2.77 19.00
CA ASP A 221 14.85 -2.87 17.66
C ASP A 221 13.75 -2.86 16.58
N LEU A 222 12.63 -3.54 16.83
CA LEU A 222 11.48 -3.51 15.93
C LEU A 222 10.87 -2.12 15.86
N LEU A 223 10.75 -1.45 17.00
CA LEU A 223 10.25 -0.09 17.08
C LEU A 223 11.11 0.85 16.23
N LEU A 224 12.43 0.73 16.30
CA LEU A 224 13.36 1.53 15.49
C LEU A 224 13.21 1.26 13.99
N LEU A 225 13.13 -0.02 13.58
CA LEU A 225 12.98 -0.41 12.18
C LEU A 225 11.68 0.10 11.58
N ILE A 226 10.55 -0.12 12.26
CA ILE A 226 9.23 0.27 11.75
C ILE A 226 9.04 1.79 11.80
N SER A 227 9.52 2.47 12.85
CA SER A 227 9.52 3.94 12.88
C SER A 227 10.34 4.55 11.75
N ALA A 228 11.48 3.93 11.39
CA ALA A 228 12.25 4.34 10.22
C ALA A 228 11.48 4.11 8.91
N ALA A 229 10.68 3.03 8.80
CA ALA A 229 9.81 2.80 7.64
C ALA A 229 8.71 3.87 7.53
N VAL A 230 8.07 4.24 8.65
CA VAL A 230 7.07 5.33 8.68
C VAL A 230 7.70 6.67 8.26
N ARG A 231 8.91 6.97 8.76
CA ARG A 231 9.65 8.16 8.34
C ARG A 231 9.90 8.16 6.83
N ASP A 232 10.31 7.04 6.26
CA ASP A 232 10.58 6.91 4.83
C ASP A 232 9.30 7.12 4.00
N LEU A 233 8.14 6.60 4.45
CA LEU A 233 6.85 6.87 3.81
C LEU A 233 6.54 8.38 3.78
N CYS A 234 6.76 9.09 4.88
CA CYS A 234 6.60 10.54 4.89
C CYS A 234 7.61 11.25 3.98
N GLN A 235 8.85 10.74 3.93
CA GLN A 235 9.91 11.31 3.09
C GLN A 235 9.62 11.15 1.60
N ALA A 236 8.92 10.08 1.20
CA ALA A 236 8.46 9.89 -0.18
C ALA A 236 7.63 11.07 -0.70
N GLU A 237 6.89 11.75 0.19
CA GLU A 237 6.05 12.90 -0.18
C GLU A 237 6.84 14.19 -0.45
N PHE A 238 8.18 14.16 -0.25
CA PHE A 238 9.10 15.28 -0.51
C PHE A 238 10.13 14.96 -1.60
N VAL A 239 10.05 13.77 -2.19
CA VAL A 239 10.88 13.38 -3.34
C VAL A 239 10.20 13.85 -4.62
N SER A 240 10.99 14.28 -5.61
CA SER A 240 10.54 14.79 -6.91
C SER A 240 9.79 16.15 -6.84
N ARG A 241 9.53 16.75 -8.00
CA ARG A 241 8.63 17.90 -8.10
C ARG A 241 7.19 17.44 -7.85
N ARG A 242 6.34 18.35 -7.42
CA ARG A 242 4.96 18.04 -7.08
C ARG A 242 4.00 19.12 -7.58
N ASP A 243 2.78 18.71 -7.89
CA ASP A 243 1.68 19.62 -8.18
C ASP A 243 1.03 20.19 -6.89
N ASN A 244 -0.01 20.98 -7.04
CA ASN A 244 -0.75 21.58 -5.93
C ASN A 244 -1.53 20.55 -5.07
N GLN A 245 -1.77 19.33 -5.58
CA GLN A 245 -2.39 18.22 -4.86
C GLN A 245 -1.36 17.24 -4.28
N ASN A 246 -0.07 17.58 -4.35
CA ASN A 246 1.05 16.78 -3.92
C ASN A 246 1.27 15.49 -4.76
N PHE A 247 0.77 15.44 -6.01
CA PHE A 247 1.12 14.35 -6.92
C PHE A 247 2.53 14.52 -7.48
N PRO A 248 3.33 13.44 -7.57
CA PRO A 248 4.70 13.55 -8.04
C PRO A 248 4.76 13.82 -9.56
N ILE A 249 5.68 14.70 -9.94
CA ILE A 249 6.01 15.05 -11.32
C ILE A 249 7.50 14.77 -11.53
N PRO A 250 7.94 14.22 -12.67
CA PRO A 250 9.35 13.97 -12.94
C PRO A 250 10.22 15.21 -12.72
N SER A 251 11.35 15.06 -12.06
CA SER A 251 12.34 16.13 -11.94
C SER A 251 12.97 16.43 -13.30
N ILE A 252 13.54 17.61 -13.45
CA ILE A 252 14.30 17.93 -14.68
C ILE A 252 15.57 17.08 -14.69
N PRO A 253 15.79 16.24 -15.72
CA PRO A 253 16.98 15.41 -15.78
C PRO A 253 18.26 16.27 -15.90
N PRO A 254 19.37 15.84 -15.29
CA PRO A 254 20.65 16.51 -15.45
C PRO A 254 21.18 16.37 -16.89
N GLU A 255 22.27 17.09 -17.24
CA GLU A 255 22.91 16.99 -18.58
C GLU A 255 23.31 15.54 -18.85
N ASP A 256 23.99 14.86 -17.91
CA ASP A 256 24.23 13.41 -17.98
C ASP A 256 23.00 12.68 -17.40
N ARG A 257 22.15 12.24 -18.30
CA ARG A 257 20.90 11.55 -18.00
C ARG A 257 21.05 10.07 -17.63
N THR A 258 22.24 9.52 -17.79
CA THR A 258 22.49 8.08 -17.63
C THR A 258 22.00 7.56 -16.28
N GLY A 259 20.98 6.69 -16.30
CA GLY A 259 20.38 6.08 -15.12
C GLY A 259 19.57 7.06 -14.24
N TYR A 260 19.24 8.26 -14.73
CA TYR A 260 18.41 9.22 -14.01
C TYR A 260 17.05 8.64 -13.64
N ALA A 261 16.34 8.07 -14.62
CA ALA A 261 15.02 7.51 -14.43
C ALA A 261 15.02 6.40 -13.38
N LEU A 262 15.97 5.48 -13.48
CA LEU A 262 16.10 4.38 -12.54
C LEU A 262 16.38 4.87 -11.12
N ARG A 263 17.28 5.85 -10.94
CA ARG A 263 17.61 6.40 -9.62
C ARG A 263 16.41 7.08 -8.97
N GLU A 264 15.74 7.99 -9.69
CA GLU A 264 14.61 8.75 -9.14
C GLU A 264 13.40 7.84 -8.87
N TRP A 265 13.05 6.97 -9.81
CA TRP A 265 11.97 6.00 -9.65
C TRP A 265 12.24 5.05 -8.48
N THR A 266 13.46 4.51 -8.37
CA THR A 266 13.82 3.61 -7.28
C THR A 266 13.77 4.30 -5.93
N LEU A 267 14.25 5.55 -5.83
CA LEU A 267 14.21 6.32 -4.59
C LEU A 267 12.78 6.57 -4.13
N LEU A 268 11.93 7.07 -5.03
CA LEU A 268 10.53 7.37 -4.77
C LEU A 268 9.78 6.11 -4.29
N ASN A 269 9.95 4.99 -4.98
CA ASN A 269 9.22 3.76 -4.69
C ASN A 269 9.84 2.94 -3.54
N THR A 270 11.13 3.09 -3.28
CA THR A 270 11.75 2.54 -2.06
C THR A 270 11.16 3.22 -0.84
N TYR A 271 11.06 4.55 -0.82
CA TYR A 271 10.43 5.26 0.29
C TYR A 271 8.92 5.02 0.33
N GLY A 272 8.23 5.01 -0.80
CA GLY A 272 6.77 4.88 -0.86
C GLY A 272 6.20 3.51 -0.48
N ALA A 273 6.98 2.43 -0.66
CA ALA A 273 6.52 1.07 -0.39
C ALA A 273 7.64 0.11 0.01
N GLY A 274 8.79 0.15 -0.68
CA GLY A 274 9.88 -0.81 -0.54
C GLY A 274 10.47 -0.85 0.86
N SER A 275 10.61 0.31 1.51
CA SER A 275 11.14 0.42 2.87
C SER A 275 10.20 -0.22 3.89
N LEU A 276 8.89 0.02 3.79
CA LEU A 276 7.94 -0.57 4.72
C LEU A 276 7.93 -2.08 4.61
N LEU A 277 7.76 -2.65 3.41
CA LEU A 277 7.73 -4.10 3.23
C LEU A 277 9.08 -4.74 3.59
N GLY A 278 10.19 -4.12 3.17
CA GLY A 278 11.55 -4.62 3.47
C GLY A 278 11.82 -4.67 4.97
N LYS A 279 11.61 -3.55 5.68
CA LYS A 279 11.84 -3.49 7.14
C LYS A 279 10.87 -4.37 7.92
N SER A 280 9.65 -4.55 7.43
CA SER A 280 8.70 -5.47 8.04
C SER A 280 9.12 -6.95 7.85
N CYS A 281 9.61 -7.33 6.65
CA CYS A 281 10.19 -8.66 6.43
C CYS A 281 11.44 -8.89 7.28
N GLN A 282 12.32 -7.89 7.40
CA GLN A 282 13.47 -7.93 8.30
C GLN A 282 13.05 -8.15 9.76
N SER A 283 12.06 -7.38 10.21
CA SER A 283 11.55 -7.42 11.57
C SER A 283 10.93 -8.77 11.93
N THR A 284 10.20 -9.38 11.00
CA THR A 284 9.56 -10.70 11.24
C THR A 284 10.61 -11.81 11.40
N LEU A 285 11.73 -11.76 10.65
CA LEU A 285 12.83 -12.69 10.78
C LEU A 285 13.62 -12.48 12.07
N LYS A 286 13.79 -11.21 12.48
CA LYS A 286 14.38 -10.86 13.76
C LYS A 286 13.58 -11.38 14.95
N ILE A 287 12.24 -11.26 14.91
CA ILE A 287 11.34 -11.84 15.92
C ILE A 287 11.54 -13.37 16.01
N ALA A 288 11.74 -14.04 14.88
CA ALA A 288 11.93 -15.48 14.81
C ALA A 288 13.33 -15.95 15.29
N GLY A 289 14.24 -15.03 15.62
CA GLY A 289 15.58 -15.32 16.14
C GLY A 289 16.60 -15.67 15.07
N HIS A 290 16.37 -15.30 13.82
CA HIS A 290 17.32 -15.53 12.72
C HIS A 290 18.57 -14.67 12.84
N SER A 291 19.65 -15.05 12.14
CA SER A 291 20.89 -14.28 12.07
C SER A 291 20.69 -12.95 11.33
N LYS A 292 21.57 -11.96 11.62
CA LYS A 292 21.55 -10.66 10.92
C LYS A 292 21.62 -10.80 9.39
N GLU A 293 22.37 -11.78 8.89
CA GLU A 293 22.45 -12.07 7.46
C GLU A 293 21.07 -12.43 6.87
N ILE A 294 20.32 -13.28 7.55
CA ILE A 294 18.97 -13.68 7.14
C ILE A 294 17.99 -12.52 7.31
N GLU A 295 18.12 -11.69 8.37
CA GLU A 295 17.36 -10.46 8.53
C GLU A 295 17.57 -9.50 7.35
N GLU A 296 18.83 -9.28 6.92
CA GLU A 296 19.16 -8.45 5.75
C GLU A 296 18.60 -9.02 4.45
N LYS A 297 18.67 -10.34 4.27
CA LYS A 297 17.99 -11.02 3.15
C LYS A 297 16.48 -10.77 3.15
N GLY A 298 15.86 -10.78 4.33
CA GLY A 298 14.44 -10.42 4.47
C GLY A 298 14.15 -8.99 4.03
N TYR A 299 15.00 -8.04 4.40
CA TYR A 299 14.86 -6.65 3.95
C TYR A 299 14.96 -6.55 2.42
N GLU A 300 16.00 -7.11 1.82
CA GLU A 300 16.19 -7.08 0.37
C GLU A 300 15.04 -7.79 -0.37
N PHE A 301 14.56 -8.93 0.14
CA PHE A 301 13.41 -9.63 -0.39
C PHE A 301 12.18 -8.72 -0.46
N GLY A 302 11.78 -8.15 0.68
CA GLY A 302 10.59 -7.30 0.77
C GLY A 302 10.72 -6.05 -0.10
N LYS A 303 11.90 -5.41 -0.13
CA LYS A 303 12.18 -4.25 -0.98
C LYS A 303 12.05 -4.60 -2.47
N HIS A 304 12.70 -5.66 -2.94
CA HIS A 304 12.65 -6.05 -4.35
C HIS A 304 11.26 -6.51 -4.78
N LEU A 305 10.53 -7.22 -3.91
CA LEU A 305 9.16 -7.61 -4.19
C LEU A 305 8.24 -6.39 -4.34
N ALA A 306 8.36 -5.39 -3.46
CA ALA A 306 7.57 -4.16 -3.55
C ALA A 306 7.91 -3.36 -4.83
N LEU A 307 9.18 -3.28 -5.21
CA LEU A 307 9.62 -2.59 -6.42
C LEU A 307 9.15 -3.33 -7.69
N ALA A 308 9.24 -4.66 -7.73
CA ALA A 308 8.70 -5.47 -8.83
C ALA A 308 7.20 -5.21 -8.99
N TRP A 309 6.48 -5.23 -7.88
CA TRP A 309 5.04 -5.00 -7.88
C TRP A 309 4.67 -3.60 -8.35
N GLN A 310 5.39 -2.57 -7.89
CA GLN A 310 5.14 -1.20 -8.33
C GLN A 310 5.45 -1.01 -9.82
N ALA A 311 6.57 -1.53 -10.30
CA ALA A 311 6.91 -1.48 -11.73
C ALA A 311 5.86 -2.19 -12.60
N SER A 312 5.31 -3.30 -12.09
CA SER A 312 4.21 -4.04 -12.68
C SER A 312 2.92 -3.20 -12.77
N LEU A 313 2.56 -2.50 -11.68
CA LEU A 313 1.42 -1.59 -11.67
C LEU A 313 1.62 -0.44 -12.65
N ASP A 314 2.79 0.19 -12.67
CA ASP A 314 3.14 1.27 -13.59
C ASP A 314 3.03 0.84 -15.06
N LEU A 315 3.49 -0.38 -15.36
CA LEU A 315 3.36 -0.97 -16.70
C LEU A 315 1.88 -1.20 -17.08
N GLY A 316 1.09 -1.71 -16.14
CA GLY A 316 -0.35 -1.93 -16.33
C GLY A 316 -1.11 -0.65 -16.69
N LEU A 317 -0.72 0.50 -16.12
CA LEU A 317 -1.30 1.80 -16.46
C LEU A 317 -1.13 2.15 -17.94
N CYS A 318 0.07 1.90 -18.48
CA CYS A 318 0.38 2.22 -19.88
C CYS A 318 -0.28 1.25 -20.86
N ILE A 319 -0.52 -0.02 -20.46
CA ILE A 319 -1.12 -1.04 -21.33
C ILE A 319 -2.64 -0.95 -21.38
N ASN A 320 -3.28 -0.77 -20.21
CA ASN A 320 -4.76 -0.86 -20.11
C ASN A 320 -5.48 0.45 -20.47
N LYS A 321 -4.77 1.57 -20.65
CA LYS A 321 -5.30 2.91 -20.95
C LYS A 321 -6.46 3.34 -20.03
N ASP A 322 -6.43 2.89 -18.78
CA ASP A 322 -7.51 3.15 -17.82
C ASP A 322 -7.37 4.58 -17.28
N LYS A 323 -8.30 5.46 -17.68
CA LYS A 323 -8.26 6.90 -17.36
C LYS A 323 -8.29 7.19 -15.85
N GLU A 324 -8.86 6.32 -15.03
CA GLU A 324 -8.98 6.54 -13.58
C GLU A 324 -7.65 6.37 -12.83
N ILE A 325 -6.66 5.74 -13.48
CA ILE A 325 -5.39 5.35 -12.83
C ILE A 325 -4.22 6.23 -13.30
N LEU A 326 -4.43 7.09 -14.28
CA LEU A 326 -3.40 7.82 -15.04
C LEU A 326 -2.75 9.02 -14.31
N GLN A 327 -2.98 9.23 -13.00
CA GLN A 327 -2.43 10.37 -12.26
C GLN A 327 -0.97 10.19 -11.78
N ASN A 328 -0.28 9.11 -12.17
CA ASN A 328 1.12 8.90 -11.80
C ASN A 328 2.08 9.27 -12.94
N LEU A 329 2.47 10.54 -13.00
CA LEU A 329 3.45 11.03 -13.98
C LEU A 329 4.86 10.49 -13.75
N CYS A 330 5.17 9.98 -12.55
CA CYS A 330 6.44 9.33 -12.21
C CYS A 330 6.40 7.81 -12.39
N ALA A 331 5.42 7.27 -13.15
CA ALA A 331 5.40 5.86 -13.51
C ALA A 331 6.66 5.47 -14.31
N ALA A 332 7.19 4.26 -14.08
CA ALA A 332 8.44 3.81 -14.67
C ALA A 332 8.52 3.99 -16.20
N PRO A 333 7.47 3.65 -17.01
CA PRO A 333 7.53 3.85 -18.46
C PRO A 333 7.72 5.33 -18.86
N ILE A 334 7.08 6.25 -18.11
CA ILE A 334 7.20 7.70 -18.35
C ILE A 334 8.60 8.17 -17.97
N MET A 335 9.11 7.77 -16.81
CA MET A 335 10.42 8.13 -16.33
C MET A 335 11.55 7.70 -17.29
N PHE A 336 11.49 6.45 -17.78
CA PHE A 336 12.45 5.96 -18.77
C PHE A 336 12.34 6.70 -20.12
N HIS A 337 11.14 7.13 -20.49
CA HIS A 337 10.98 7.95 -21.69
C HIS A 337 11.58 9.35 -21.49
N VAL A 338 11.38 10.00 -20.33
CA VAL A 338 12.00 11.28 -19.97
C VAL A 338 13.55 11.21 -20.05
N GLU A 339 14.14 10.11 -19.60
CA GLU A 339 15.60 9.90 -19.74
C GLU A 339 16.02 9.82 -21.21
N HIS A 340 15.25 9.12 -22.04
CA HIS A 340 15.50 8.92 -23.46
C HIS A 340 15.28 10.22 -24.25
N ASP A 341 14.13 10.84 -24.12
CA ASP A 341 13.72 12.07 -24.78
C ASP A 341 13.04 13.04 -23.82
N PRO A 342 13.79 14.04 -23.28
CA PRO A 342 13.21 15.02 -22.37
C PRO A 342 12.19 15.97 -23.00
N SER A 343 11.98 15.96 -24.31
CA SER A 343 10.99 16.82 -24.96
C SER A 343 9.57 16.57 -24.44
N ILE A 344 9.30 15.35 -23.93
CA ILE A 344 8.03 14.99 -23.27
C ILE A 344 7.73 15.88 -22.05
N LEU A 345 8.76 16.48 -21.40
CA LEU A 345 8.57 17.37 -20.26
C LEU A 345 7.67 18.56 -20.59
N VAL A 346 7.66 19.02 -21.85
CA VAL A 346 6.74 20.10 -22.29
C VAL A 346 5.26 19.71 -22.07
N GLU A 347 4.92 18.43 -22.23
CA GLU A 347 3.58 17.93 -21.96
C GLU A 347 3.36 17.68 -20.46
N LEU A 348 4.36 17.11 -19.79
CA LEU A 348 4.29 16.79 -18.36
C LEU A 348 4.26 18.06 -17.48
N ASP A 349 4.93 19.13 -17.88
CA ASP A 349 4.99 20.40 -17.14
C ASP A 349 3.64 21.16 -17.13
N LYS A 350 2.69 20.79 -17.99
CA LYS A 350 1.30 21.24 -17.87
C LYS A 350 0.66 20.77 -16.55
N GLY A 351 1.18 19.68 -15.98
CA GLY A 351 0.79 19.14 -14.69
C GLY A 351 1.32 19.90 -13.47
N LEU A 352 2.14 20.95 -13.61
CA LEU A 352 2.73 21.68 -12.47
C LEU A 352 1.69 22.34 -11.55
N GLU A 353 0.55 22.78 -12.09
CA GLU A 353 -0.57 23.27 -11.25
C GLU A 353 -1.46 22.11 -10.79
N SER A 354 -1.78 21.18 -11.69
CA SER A 354 -2.52 19.94 -11.42
C SER A 354 -2.16 18.89 -12.45
N VAL A 355 -1.86 17.67 -12.01
CA VAL A 355 -1.60 16.53 -12.91
C VAL A 355 -2.80 16.26 -13.86
N GLU A 356 -4.00 16.70 -13.49
CA GLU A 356 -5.20 16.58 -14.32
C GLU A 356 -5.15 17.42 -15.61
N ASN A 357 -4.27 18.42 -15.68
CA ASN A 357 -4.08 19.26 -16.87
C ASN A 357 -3.26 18.57 -17.98
N VAL A 358 -2.67 17.43 -17.68
CA VAL A 358 -1.87 16.67 -18.64
C VAL A 358 -2.75 15.86 -19.58
N ASP A 359 -2.46 15.91 -20.87
CA ASP A 359 -3.06 15.00 -21.84
C ASP A 359 -2.41 13.63 -21.77
N TYR A 360 -2.95 12.78 -20.89
CA TYR A 360 -2.42 11.43 -20.67
C TYR A 360 -2.45 10.54 -21.91
N LEU A 361 -3.44 10.69 -22.78
CA LEU A 361 -3.50 9.88 -24.01
C LEU A 361 -2.31 10.20 -24.89
N LYS A 362 -1.99 11.49 -25.04
CA LYS A 362 -0.83 11.95 -25.78
C LYS A 362 0.48 11.49 -25.13
N VAL A 363 0.60 11.58 -23.79
CA VAL A 363 1.76 11.04 -23.06
C VAL A 363 1.93 9.55 -23.31
N LEU A 364 0.85 8.76 -23.26
CA LEU A 364 0.91 7.32 -23.51
C LEU A 364 1.30 6.99 -24.96
N GLU A 365 0.84 7.77 -25.94
CA GLU A 365 1.24 7.61 -27.34
C GLU A 365 2.73 7.87 -27.53
N ILE A 366 3.27 8.94 -26.91
CA ILE A 366 4.70 9.28 -26.94
C ILE A 366 5.52 8.16 -26.28
N VAL A 367 5.13 7.72 -25.07
CA VAL A 367 5.81 6.65 -24.33
C VAL A 367 5.77 5.32 -25.09
N ALA A 368 4.68 5.00 -25.74
CA ALA A 368 4.53 3.77 -26.53
C ALA A 368 5.46 3.75 -27.76
N ALA A 369 5.78 4.90 -28.33
CA ALA A 369 6.73 5.04 -29.45
C ALA A 369 8.22 4.92 -29.00
N GLY A 370 8.51 5.01 -27.69
CA GLY A 370 9.85 4.98 -27.12
C GLY A 370 10.17 3.69 -26.36
N PRO A 371 11.34 3.64 -25.69
CA PRO A 371 11.83 2.45 -24.99
C PRO A 371 11.16 2.22 -23.62
N GLY A 372 10.37 3.17 -23.10
CA GLY A 372 9.88 3.19 -21.72
C GLY A 372 9.18 1.90 -21.28
N ILE A 373 8.28 1.37 -22.11
CA ILE A 373 7.56 0.11 -21.83
C ILE A 373 8.52 -1.08 -21.78
N GLY A 374 9.46 -1.18 -22.75
CA GLY A 374 10.44 -2.27 -22.80
C GLY A 374 11.36 -2.28 -21.58
N LEU A 375 11.90 -1.10 -21.21
CA LEU A 375 12.76 -0.94 -20.05
C LEU A 375 12.02 -1.24 -18.72
N THR A 376 10.73 -0.89 -18.64
CA THR A 376 9.93 -1.22 -17.46
C THR A 376 9.69 -2.72 -17.34
N LYS A 377 9.46 -3.44 -18.44
CA LYS A 377 9.35 -4.92 -18.41
C LYS A 377 10.64 -5.55 -17.90
N GLU A 378 11.80 -5.04 -18.33
CA GLU A 378 13.09 -5.52 -17.83
C GLU A 378 13.28 -5.19 -16.35
N LEU A 379 12.83 -4.02 -15.89
CA LEU A 379 12.88 -3.62 -14.48
C LEU A 379 12.02 -4.58 -13.61
N VAL A 380 10.79 -4.92 -14.03
CA VAL A 380 9.95 -5.93 -13.36
C VAL A 380 10.70 -7.25 -13.25
N LYS A 381 11.27 -7.73 -14.36
CA LYS A 381 12.01 -8.99 -14.42
C LYS A 381 13.21 -8.97 -13.46
N GLN A 382 14.02 -7.91 -13.47
CA GLN A 382 15.21 -7.78 -12.61
C GLN A 382 14.85 -7.84 -11.12
N HIS A 383 13.82 -7.10 -10.70
CA HIS A 383 13.39 -7.10 -9.30
C HIS A 383 12.73 -8.43 -8.92
N SER A 384 11.94 -9.03 -9.80
CA SER A 384 11.34 -10.36 -9.59
C SER A 384 12.39 -11.44 -9.45
N GLN A 385 13.43 -11.43 -10.31
CA GLN A 385 14.54 -12.38 -10.23
C GLN A 385 15.31 -12.24 -8.91
N LYS A 386 15.64 -11.02 -8.49
CA LYS A 386 16.32 -10.78 -7.21
C LYS A 386 15.48 -11.26 -6.02
N ALA A 387 14.18 -10.99 -6.03
CA ALA A 387 13.28 -11.50 -4.98
C ALA A 387 13.26 -13.03 -4.98
N MET A 388 13.23 -13.68 -6.16
CA MET A 388 13.25 -15.13 -6.28
C MET A 388 14.58 -15.75 -5.81
N GLU A 389 15.71 -15.15 -6.16
CA GLU A 389 17.04 -15.56 -5.69
C GLU A 389 17.14 -15.53 -4.17
N ILE A 390 16.67 -14.44 -3.55
CA ILE A 390 16.68 -14.32 -2.10
C ILE A 390 15.74 -15.35 -1.47
N LEU A 391 14.56 -15.56 -2.06
CA LEU A 391 13.58 -16.53 -1.57
C LEU A 391 14.16 -17.96 -1.57
N SER A 392 15.12 -18.28 -2.44
CA SER A 392 15.77 -19.60 -2.51
C SER A 392 16.60 -19.94 -1.27
N VAL A 393 16.96 -18.97 -0.44
CA VAL A 393 17.68 -19.17 0.83
C VAL A 393 16.83 -19.92 1.87
N PHE A 394 15.49 -19.75 1.80
CA PHE A 394 14.56 -20.41 2.71
C PHE A 394 14.28 -21.85 2.27
N LYS A 395 14.00 -22.73 3.24
CA LYS A 395 13.67 -24.14 2.97
C LYS A 395 12.43 -24.26 2.09
N GLU A 396 12.37 -25.34 1.31
CA GLU A 396 11.17 -25.67 0.53
C GLU A 396 9.98 -25.88 1.44
N SER A 397 8.89 -25.18 1.12
CA SER A 397 7.64 -25.24 1.87
C SER A 397 6.50 -24.68 0.99
N ASP A 398 5.25 -24.97 1.37
CA ASP A 398 4.09 -24.41 0.68
C ASP A 398 4.08 -22.88 0.73
N ALA A 399 4.53 -22.29 1.84
CA ALA A 399 4.64 -20.84 1.98
C ALA A 399 5.68 -20.23 1.03
N ARG A 400 6.86 -20.87 0.88
CA ARG A 400 7.86 -20.45 -0.11
C ARG A 400 7.32 -20.58 -1.54
N LYS A 401 6.62 -21.68 -1.84
CA LYS A 401 5.99 -21.88 -3.14
C LYS A 401 4.92 -20.82 -3.42
N ALA A 402 4.10 -20.44 -2.43
CA ALA A 402 3.13 -19.37 -2.58
C ALA A 402 3.80 -18.03 -2.88
N LEU A 403 4.88 -17.66 -2.17
CA LEU A 403 5.65 -16.45 -2.47
C LEU A 403 6.24 -16.49 -3.88
N SER A 404 6.78 -17.64 -4.32
CA SER A 404 7.26 -17.83 -5.69
C SER A 404 6.13 -17.60 -6.73
N ASN A 405 4.95 -18.16 -6.48
CA ASN A 405 3.78 -17.96 -7.37
C ASN A 405 3.34 -16.50 -7.44
N ILE A 406 3.39 -15.77 -6.32
CA ILE A 406 3.09 -14.32 -6.29
C ILE A 406 4.11 -13.55 -7.12
N ILE A 407 5.41 -13.85 -6.99
CA ILE A 407 6.48 -13.21 -7.78
C ILE A 407 6.26 -13.46 -9.28
N VAL A 408 5.95 -14.71 -9.67
CA VAL A 408 5.64 -15.06 -11.06
C VAL A 408 4.42 -14.28 -11.57
N ALA A 409 3.33 -14.25 -10.79
CA ALA A 409 2.11 -13.54 -11.17
C ALA A 409 2.30 -12.01 -11.29
N ILE A 410 3.28 -11.43 -10.60
CA ILE A 410 3.71 -10.03 -10.78
C ILE A 410 4.40 -9.84 -12.15
N GLY A 411 5.16 -10.83 -12.60
CA GLY A 411 5.91 -10.76 -13.86
C GLY A 411 5.12 -11.11 -15.13
N ASP A 412 3.97 -11.74 -14.98
CA ASP A 412 3.12 -12.13 -16.12
C ASP A 412 2.24 -10.96 -16.59
N PHE A 413 2.57 -10.41 -17.77
CA PHE A 413 1.86 -9.31 -18.47
C PHE A 413 1.38 -9.74 -19.85
#